data_55cd8fedda9e2aba238b056d74750fe2
#
_entry.id   55cd8fedda9e2aba238b056d74750fe2
#
_cell.length_a   1.000
_cell.length_b   1.000
_cell.length_c   1.000
_cell.angle_alpha   90.00
_cell.angle_beta   90.00
_cell.angle_gamma   90.00
#
_symmetry.space_group_name_H-M   'P 1'
#
loop_
_entity.id
_entity.type
_entity.pdbx_description
1 polymer ?
#
loop_
_entity_poly.entity_id
_entity_poly.type
_entity_poly.pdbx_seq_one_letter_code
_entity_poly.pdbx_strand_id
1 'polypeptide(L)'
;YGEPYNIYELYDTREVVDEFYEEFEDLRTDLIQEVSGIDENRGDAKERFVQVQLDRLLFLYFIQEKGLLDLNQSYLDDLHQSAVKSGEDVYESWFKPLFFDALGEGKRRQKLGNVPHLNGGLFSQSPIEGEFPEAKLGDSTEETNNLYREILDFLGDWNWHVDERLDIVDEKRISPEVLGHIFEQSVNQKEMGAYYTPEEITSFMAWNTVHPYLLDRLNEEVGESYKELDEVFGLDSEMDTVRNRAVADGGIIKTGTAESIQTDHVETLYFDILKQVSILDPAVGSGAFLLAVQEVLLDTYLSCIEHFRSLNPFERTGRVQNELEKIEERGNATLFAKYEIILNNLYGVDIDQGAVEICKLRLWLSTVADIENDPDDVEPLP
;
A
#
# COMPACT_ATOMS: atom_id res chain seq x y z
N TYR A 1 -4.78 6.65 25.66
CA TYR A 1 -5.68 7.64 25.07
C TYR A 1 -4.80 8.56 24.24
N GLY A 2 -4.73 8.34 22.89
CA GLY A 2 -4.07 9.25 21.96
C GLY A 2 -4.64 10.67 22.11
N GLU A 3 -3.83 11.67 21.78
CA GLU A 3 -4.32 13.07 21.71
C GLU A 3 -5.54 13.08 20.77
N PRO A 4 -6.61 13.84 21.09
CA PRO A 4 -7.76 13.92 20.20
C PRO A 4 -7.26 14.43 18.84
N TYR A 5 -7.47 13.61 17.79
CA TYR A 5 -7.27 14.04 16.42
C TYR A 5 -7.87 15.43 16.24
N ASN A 6 -7.10 16.31 15.63
CA ASN A 6 -7.59 17.65 15.36
C ASN A 6 -8.70 17.53 14.31
N ILE A 7 -9.94 17.68 14.73
CA ILE A 7 -11.12 17.56 13.86
C ILE A 7 -11.00 18.43 12.60
N TYR A 8 -10.25 19.51 12.66
CA TYR A 8 -10.00 20.40 11.52
C TYR A 8 -9.05 19.76 10.49
N GLU A 9 -8.07 18.97 10.90
CA GLU A 9 -7.16 18.23 9.99
C GLU A 9 -7.89 17.11 9.25
N LEU A 10 -8.84 16.44 9.91
CA LEU A 10 -9.70 15.42 9.29
C LEU A 10 -10.65 15.99 8.22
N TYR A 11 -11.14 17.21 8.41
CA TYR A 11 -11.97 17.89 7.40
C TYR A 11 -11.14 18.27 6.17
N ASP A 12 -9.92 18.75 6.37
CA ASP A 12 -9.02 19.20 5.29
C ASP A 12 -8.65 18.05 4.34
N THR A 13 -8.32 16.88 4.89
CA THR A 13 -7.93 15.70 4.07
C THR A 13 -9.09 15.18 3.23
N ARG A 14 -10.32 15.16 3.77
CA ARG A 14 -11.52 14.71 3.04
C ARG A 14 -11.89 15.67 1.91
N GLU A 15 -11.80 16.97 2.13
CA GLU A 15 -12.09 17.98 1.10
C GLU A 15 -11.15 17.79 -0.10
N VAL A 16 -9.86 17.52 0.12
CA VAL A 16 -8.87 17.26 -0.94
C VAL A 16 -9.18 15.99 -1.72
N VAL A 17 -9.55 14.90 -1.02
CA VAL A 17 -9.92 13.62 -1.67
C VAL A 17 -11.21 13.77 -2.47
N ASP A 18 -12.21 14.50 -1.94
CA ASP A 18 -13.47 14.75 -2.63
C ASP A 18 -13.25 15.63 -3.89
N GLU A 19 -12.41 16.69 -3.81
CA GLU A 19 -12.05 17.55 -4.94
C GLU A 19 -11.32 16.73 -6.02
N PHE A 20 -10.32 15.93 -5.64
CA PHE A 20 -9.64 15.02 -6.56
C PHE A 20 -10.62 14.09 -7.26
N TYR A 21 -11.54 13.51 -6.51
CA TYR A 21 -12.50 12.56 -7.06
C TYR A 21 -13.48 13.21 -8.05
N GLU A 22 -13.97 14.43 -7.77
CA GLU A 22 -14.83 15.16 -8.69
C GLU A 22 -14.10 15.43 -10.02
N GLU A 23 -12.88 15.97 -9.98
CA GLU A 23 -12.08 16.21 -11.18
C GLU A 23 -11.73 14.91 -11.93
N PHE A 24 -11.44 13.82 -11.18
CA PHE A 24 -11.17 12.50 -11.74
C PHE A 24 -12.39 11.93 -12.50
N GLU A 25 -13.59 12.03 -11.94
CA GLU A 25 -14.82 11.56 -12.60
C GLU A 25 -15.17 12.38 -13.84
N ASP A 26 -14.92 13.68 -13.83
CA ASP A 26 -15.10 14.52 -15.02
C ASP A 26 -14.14 14.06 -16.13
N LEU A 27 -12.85 13.94 -15.83
CA LEU A 27 -11.86 13.41 -16.78
C LEU A 27 -12.22 12.02 -17.28
N ARG A 28 -12.60 11.11 -16.39
CA ARG A 28 -13.00 9.74 -16.73
C ARG A 28 -14.19 9.72 -17.68
N THR A 29 -15.20 10.56 -17.43
CA THR A 29 -16.39 10.69 -18.26
C THR A 29 -16.04 11.16 -19.67
N ASP A 30 -15.16 12.13 -19.80
CA ASP A 30 -14.71 12.63 -21.10
C ASP A 30 -13.91 11.56 -21.87
N LEU A 31 -12.99 10.87 -21.19
CA LEU A 31 -12.20 9.79 -21.80
C LEU A 31 -13.04 8.61 -22.31
N ILE A 32 -14.17 8.28 -21.64
CA ILE A 32 -15.07 7.21 -22.08
C ILE A 32 -15.65 7.50 -23.46
N GLN A 33 -15.89 8.77 -23.80
CA GLN A 33 -16.42 9.17 -25.11
C GLN A 33 -15.37 9.00 -26.22
N GLU A 34 -14.08 9.09 -25.87
CA GLU A 34 -12.94 9.04 -26.77
C GLU A 34 -12.38 7.60 -26.96
N VAL A 35 -13.02 6.57 -26.36
CA VAL A 35 -12.60 5.17 -26.56
C VAL A 35 -12.94 4.69 -27.94
N SER A 36 -11.92 4.25 -28.69
CA SER A 36 -12.04 3.55 -29.97
C SER A 36 -11.77 2.05 -29.82
N GLY A 37 -12.16 1.27 -30.84
CA GLY A 37 -11.99 -0.20 -30.83
C GLY A 37 -13.01 -0.97 -30.00
N ILE A 38 -13.96 -0.29 -29.36
CA ILE A 38 -15.11 -0.87 -28.64
C ILE A 38 -16.40 -0.32 -29.25
N ASP A 39 -17.37 -1.19 -29.52
CA ASP A 39 -18.66 -0.78 -30.10
C ASP A 39 -19.38 0.25 -29.22
N GLU A 40 -20.05 1.24 -29.82
CA GLU A 40 -20.75 2.34 -29.11
C GLU A 40 -21.86 1.86 -28.17
N ASN A 41 -22.45 0.69 -28.42
CA ASN A 41 -23.49 0.10 -27.58
C ASN A 41 -22.95 -0.67 -26.37
N ARG A 42 -21.62 -0.71 -26.18
CA ARG A 42 -20.92 -1.37 -25.08
C ARG A 42 -20.30 -0.34 -24.12
N GLY A 43 -21.13 0.58 -23.64
CA GLY A 43 -20.69 1.62 -22.69
C GLY A 43 -20.03 1.05 -21.44
N ASP A 44 -20.54 -0.04 -20.89
CA ASP A 44 -19.96 -0.78 -19.78
C ASP A 44 -18.51 -1.26 -20.05
N ALA A 45 -18.22 -1.66 -21.29
CA ALA A 45 -16.88 -2.08 -21.70
C ALA A 45 -15.94 -0.89 -21.85
N LYS A 46 -16.43 0.24 -22.39
CA LYS A 46 -15.64 1.49 -22.48
C LYS A 46 -15.27 2.01 -21.09
N GLU A 47 -16.23 2.04 -20.15
CA GLU A 47 -16.02 2.46 -18.77
C GLU A 47 -14.92 1.61 -18.08
N ARG A 48 -15.00 0.28 -18.21
CA ARG A 48 -13.97 -0.62 -17.64
C ARG A 48 -12.61 -0.45 -18.28
N PHE A 49 -12.56 -0.21 -19.60
CA PHE A 49 -11.29 0.03 -20.28
C PHE A 49 -10.61 1.30 -19.75
N VAL A 50 -11.35 2.41 -19.68
CA VAL A 50 -10.83 3.69 -19.16
C VAL A 50 -10.39 3.54 -17.71
N GLN A 51 -11.20 2.87 -16.86
CA GLN A 51 -10.87 2.65 -15.46
C GLN A 51 -9.52 1.95 -15.30
N VAL A 52 -9.29 0.86 -16.03
CA VAL A 52 -8.01 0.13 -15.98
C VAL A 52 -6.82 1.01 -16.41
N GLN A 53 -6.99 1.88 -17.42
CA GLN A 53 -5.93 2.80 -17.83
C GLN A 53 -5.61 3.83 -16.74
N LEU A 54 -6.64 4.41 -16.14
CA LEU A 54 -6.50 5.39 -15.07
C LEU A 54 -5.89 4.77 -13.81
N ASP A 55 -6.35 3.59 -13.39
CA ASP A 55 -5.82 2.89 -12.21
C ASP A 55 -4.32 2.60 -12.35
N ARG A 56 -3.87 2.19 -13.55
CA ARG A 56 -2.44 1.97 -13.84
C ARG A 56 -1.63 3.25 -13.70
N LEU A 57 -2.10 4.35 -14.27
CA LEU A 57 -1.39 5.62 -14.23
C LEU A 57 -1.38 6.21 -12.83
N LEU A 58 -2.49 6.16 -12.10
CA LEU A 58 -2.58 6.54 -10.69
C LEU A 58 -1.52 5.81 -9.85
N PHE A 59 -1.49 4.48 -9.97
CA PHE A 59 -0.50 3.68 -9.25
C PHE A 59 0.94 4.05 -9.64
N LEU A 60 1.20 4.28 -10.93
CA LEU A 60 2.52 4.66 -11.40
C LEU A 60 2.97 6.03 -10.88
N TYR A 61 2.06 6.94 -10.62
CA TYR A 61 2.39 8.22 -9.98
C TYR A 61 2.91 8.01 -8.55
N PHE A 62 2.34 7.10 -7.76
CA PHE A 62 2.87 6.78 -6.44
C PHE A 62 4.30 6.24 -6.50
N ILE A 63 4.58 5.27 -7.37
CA ILE A 63 5.91 4.68 -7.46
C ILE A 63 6.92 5.59 -8.16
N GLN A 64 6.48 6.47 -9.05
CA GLN A 64 7.29 7.53 -9.63
C GLN A 64 7.74 8.53 -8.57
N GLU A 65 6.82 9.00 -7.71
CA GLU A 65 7.15 9.91 -6.61
C GLU A 65 8.17 9.29 -5.66
N LYS A 66 8.06 7.99 -5.39
CA LYS A 66 9.07 7.23 -4.63
C LYS A 66 10.41 7.07 -5.37
N GLY A 67 10.51 7.48 -6.65
CA GLY A 67 11.72 7.35 -7.46
C GLY A 67 11.97 5.93 -8.00
N LEU A 68 10.99 5.03 -7.92
CA LEU A 68 11.14 3.63 -8.36
C LEU A 68 11.01 3.43 -9.88
N LEU A 69 10.72 4.47 -10.63
CA LEU A 69 10.74 4.45 -12.09
C LEU A 69 12.02 5.14 -12.58
N ASP A 70 13.08 4.36 -12.75
CA ASP A 70 14.40 4.80 -13.25
C ASP A 70 15.02 5.97 -12.45
N LEU A 71 14.73 6.04 -11.13
CA LEU A 71 15.11 7.15 -10.23
C LEU A 71 14.62 8.53 -10.70
N ASN A 72 13.53 8.57 -11.46
CA ASN A 72 13.03 9.77 -12.12
C ASN A 72 11.60 10.10 -11.68
N GLN A 73 11.41 11.18 -10.94
CA GLN A 73 10.10 11.67 -10.50
C GLN A 73 9.26 12.32 -11.61
N SER A 74 9.81 12.49 -12.82
CA SER A 74 9.10 12.95 -14.02
C SER A 74 9.03 11.86 -15.10
N TYR A 75 9.16 10.60 -14.71
CA TYR A 75 9.33 9.48 -15.62
C TYR A 75 8.22 9.34 -16.67
N LEU A 76 6.96 9.44 -16.27
CA LEU A 76 5.81 9.31 -17.17
C LEU A 76 5.72 10.48 -18.17
N ASP A 77 6.03 11.69 -17.73
CA ASP A 77 6.13 12.87 -18.57
C ASP A 77 7.24 12.74 -19.63
N ASP A 78 8.41 12.28 -19.21
CA ASP A 78 9.54 12.07 -20.09
C ASP A 78 9.28 10.96 -21.12
N LEU A 79 8.57 9.89 -20.73
CA LEU A 79 8.10 8.85 -21.64
C LEU A 79 7.16 9.43 -22.70
N HIS A 80 6.14 10.17 -22.27
CA HIS A 80 5.19 10.81 -23.18
C HIS A 80 5.90 11.78 -24.15
N GLN A 81 6.77 12.65 -23.65
CA GLN A 81 7.53 13.56 -24.48
C GLN A 81 8.43 12.83 -25.51
N SER A 82 8.99 11.68 -25.12
CA SER A 82 9.81 10.85 -26.00
C SER A 82 8.99 10.22 -27.11
N ALA A 83 7.77 9.77 -26.83
CA ALA A 83 6.82 9.26 -27.81
C ALA A 83 6.47 10.36 -28.84
N VAL A 84 6.06 11.53 -28.36
CA VAL A 84 5.70 12.68 -29.21
C VAL A 84 6.88 13.12 -30.09
N LYS A 85 8.08 13.24 -29.53
CA LYS A 85 9.29 13.62 -30.29
C LYS A 85 9.66 12.60 -31.38
N SER A 86 9.37 11.32 -31.14
CA SER A 86 9.61 10.24 -32.09
C SER A 86 8.49 10.05 -33.11
N GLY A 87 7.36 10.76 -32.94
CA GLY A 87 6.16 10.58 -33.75
C GLY A 87 5.48 9.23 -33.53
N GLU A 88 5.69 8.60 -32.37
CA GLU A 88 5.12 7.32 -31.97
C GLU A 88 3.84 7.51 -31.14
N ASP A 89 2.96 6.52 -31.18
CA ASP A 89 1.80 6.39 -30.30
C ASP A 89 2.31 6.03 -28.89
N VAL A 90 1.98 6.87 -27.90
CA VAL A 90 2.48 6.70 -26.52
C VAL A 90 1.96 5.41 -25.89
N TYR A 91 0.69 5.06 -26.16
CA TYR A 91 0.11 3.85 -25.59
C TYR A 91 0.73 2.58 -26.18
N GLU A 92 0.69 2.45 -27.51
CA GLU A 92 1.18 1.24 -28.19
C GLU A 92 2.69 1.05 -28.06
N SER A 93 3.44 2.14 -28.17
CA SER A 93 4.91 2.04 -28.23
C SER A 93 5.60 2.14 -26.89
N TRP A 94 4.96 2.75 -25.87
CA TRP A 94 5.61 3.03 -24.59
C TRP A 94 4.83 2.48 -23.38
N PHE A 95 3.54 2.81 -23.20
CA PHE A 95 2.80 2.38 -22.02
C PHE A 95 2.47 0.88 -22.05
N LYS A 96 2.02 0.31 -23.17
CA LYS A 96 1.82 -1.15 -23.25
C LYS A 96 3.10 -1.95 -22.93
N PRO A 97 4.27 -1.63 -23.52
CA PRO A 97 5.52 -2.27 -23.13
C PRO A 97 5.92 -2.04 -21.67
N LEU A 98 5.63 -0.85 -21.11
CA LEU A 98 5.86 -0.57 -19.69
C LEU A 98 4.97 -1.47 -18.82
N PHE A 99 3.66 -1.48 -19.07
CA PHE A 99 2.70 -2.22 -18.26
C PHE A 99 2.93 -3.73 -18.34
N PHE A 100 2.92 -4.29 -19.54
CA PHE A 100 2.89 -5.74 -19.71
C PHE A 100 4.26 -6.37 -19.71
N ASP A 101 5.24 -5.79 -20.42
CA ASP A 101 6.57 -6.40 -20.54
C ASP A 101 7.44 -6.09 -19.31
N ALA A 102 7.58 -4.81 -18.94
CA ALA A 102 8.52 -4.42 -17.90
C ALA A 102 7.95 -4.66 -16.48
N LEU A 103 6.82 -4.04 -16.16
CA LEU A 103 6.20 -4.14 -14.83
C LEU A 103 5.54 -5.51 -14.60
N GLY A 104 4.81 -6.03 -15.60
CA GLY A 104 4.05 -7.28 -15.48
C GLY A 104 4.89 -8.55 -15.60
N GLU A 105 5.83 -8.60 -16.55
CA GLU A 105 6.64 -9.80 -16.83
C GLU A 105 8.13 -9.66 -16.46
N GLY A 106 8.56 -8.51 -15.95
CA GLY A 106 9.96 -8.25 -15.58
C GLY A 106 10.94 -8.24 -16.74
N LYS A 107 10.47 -8.06 -17.99
CA LYS A 107 11.31 -7.99 -19.18
C LYS A 107 12.01 -6.65 -19.27
N ARG A 108 13.32 -6.62 -19.14
CA ARG A 108 14.09 -5.38 -19.29
C ARG A 108 13.98 -4.84 -20.72
N ARG A 109 13.57 -3.58 -20.86
CA ARG A 109 13.48 -2.82 -22.10
C ARG A 109 14.38 -1.59 -22.00
N GLN A 110 15.45 -1.53 -22.79
CA GLN A 110 16.45 -0.43 -22.71
C GLN A 110 15.81 0.97 -22.79
N LYS A 111 14.75 1.16 -23.57
CA LYS A 111 14.09 2.47 -23.71
C LYS A 111 13.24 2.86 -22.51
N LEU A 112 12.93 1.90 -21.60
CA LEU A 112 12.14 2.12 -20.40
C LEU A 112 12.99 2.32 -19.14
N GLY A 113 14.33 2.21 -19.25
CA GLY A 113 15.23 2.34 -18.09
C GLY A 113 15.10 1.21 -17.08
N ASN A 114 15.40 1.51 -15.81
CA ASN A 114 15.30 0.58 -14.71
C ASN A 114 13.97 0.77 -13.97
N VAL A 115 13.04 -0.18 -14.14
CA VAL A 115 11.72 -0.19 -13.50
C VAL A 115 11.52 -1.51 -12.76
N PRO A 116 10.78 -1.52 -11.63
CA PRO A 116 10.58 -2.72 -10.83
C PRO A 116 9.72 -3.75 -11.57
N HIS A 117 9.90 -5.02 -11.23
CA HIS A 117 8.96 -6.07 -11.62
C HIS A 117 7.86 -6.21 -10.55
N LEU A 118 6.59 -6.00 -10.90
CA LEU A 118 5.47 -5.97 -9.95
C LEU A 118 4.64 -7.25 -9.92
N ASN A 119 4.81 -8.14 -10.90
CA ASN A 119 4.16 -9.46 -11.00
C ASN A 119 2.62 -9.43 -11.00
N GLY A 120 1.99 -9.40 -12.16
CA GLY A 120 0.57 -9.70 -12.34
C GLY A 120 -0.40 -8.56 -12.02
N GLY A 121 -1.65 -8.94 -11.73
CA GLY A 121 -2.72 -8.04 -11.33
C GLY A 121 -2.96 -6.91 -12.32
N LEU A 122 -2.81 -5.69 -11.85
CA LEU A 122 -3.05 -4.47 -12.63
C LEU A 122 -2.18 -4.36 -13.90
N PHE A 123 -0.97 -4.92 -13.89
CA PHE A 123 -0.02 -4.87 -15.02
C PHE A 123 -0.03 -6.11 -15.91
N SER A 124 -1.04 -6.95 -15.77
CA SER A 124 -1.36 -7.98 -16.76
C SER A 124 -2.50 -7.52 -17.68
N GLN A 125 -2.66 -8.20 -18.82
CA GLN A 125 -3.76 -7.92 -19.73
C GLN A 125 -5.09 -8.17 -19.00
N SER A 126 -5.92 -7.14 -18.88
CA SER A 126 -7.23 -7.25 -18.25
C SER A 126 -8.21 -8.04 -19.13
N PRO A 127 -9.30 -8.61 -18.57
CA PRO A 127 -10.32 -9.30 -19.35
C PRO A 127 -10.90 -8.42 -20.48
N ILE A 128 -11.08 -7.11 -20.22
CA ILE A 128 -11.61 -6.18 -21.23
C ILE A 128 -10.64 -5.95 -22.38
N GLU A 129 -9.33 -5.86 -22.11
CA GLU A 129 -8.31 -5.75 -23.14
C GLU A 129 -8.15 -7.06 -23.95
N GLY A 130 -8.43 -8.20 -23.31
CA GLY A 130 -8.48 -9.49 -24.00
C GLY A 130 -9.68 -9.63 -24.92
N GLU A 131 -10.84 -9.10 -24.52
CA GLU A 131 -12.06 -9.07 -25.35
C GLU A 131 -11.94 -8.07 -26.51
N PHE A 132 -11.31 -6.91 -26.27
CA PHE A 132 -11.14 -5.82 -27.24
C PHE A 132 -9.66 -5.46 -27.42
N PRO A 133 -8.86 -6.27 -28.11
CA PRO A 133 -7.40 -6.06 -28.23
C PRO A 133 -7.03 -4.80 -29.00
N GLU A 134 -7.93 -4.23 -29.77
CA GLU A 134 -7.75 -2.98 -30.54
C GLU A 134 -8.27 -1.74 -29.76
N ALA A 135 -8.76 -1.93 -28.54
CA ALA A 135 -9.25 -0.83 -27.72
C ALA A 135 -8.13 0.15 -27.34
N LYS A 136 -8.38 1.43 -27.53
CA LYS A 136 -7.45 2.52 -27.16
C LYS A 136 -8.22 3.84 -26.96
N LEU A 137 -7.56 4.82 -26.38
CA LEU A 137 -8.01 6.20 -26.33
C LEU A 137 -7.64 6.90 -27.65
N GLY A 138 -8.63 7.54 -28.28
CA GLY A 138 -8.47 8.24 -29.57
C GLY A 138 -8.38 7.32 -30.79
N ASP A 139 -8.58 7.92 -31.96
CA ASP A 139 -8.57 7.22 -33.24
C ASP A 139 -7.25 7.35 -34.01
N SER A 140 -6.41 8.30 -33.62
CA SER A 140 -5.12 8.59 -34.22
C SER A 140 -4.00 8.70 -33.20
N THR A 141 -2.75 8.57 -33.63
CA THR A 141 -1.56 8.75 -32.79
C THR A 141 -1.55 10.13 -32.12
N GLU A 142 -1.93 11.18 -32.83
CA GLU A 142 -1.97 12.55 -32.29
C GLU A 142 -3.01 12.66 -31.18
N GLU A 143 -4.20 12.13 -31.41
CA GLU A 143 -5.30 12.14 -30.47
C GLU A 143 -4.99 11.29 -29.23
N THR A 144 -4.49 10.07 -29.40
CA THR A 144 -4.01 9.22 -28.29
C THR A 144 -2.98 9.96 -27.44
N ASN A 145 -1.97 10.58 -28.07
CA ASN A 145 -0.95 11.32 -27.35
C ASN A 145 -1.52 12.52 -26.59
N ASN A 146 -2.52 13.22 -27.14
CA ASN A 146 -3.17 14.34 -26.45
C ASN A 146 -4.01 13.89 -25.26
N LEU A 147 -4.80 12.83 -25.39
CA LEU A 147 -5.61 12.30 -24.29
C LEU A 147 -4.75 11.78 -23.13
N TYR A 148 -3.65 11.08 -23.42
CA TYR A 148 -2.69 10.71 -22.37
C TYR A 148 -1.98 11.93 -21.77
N ARG A 149 -1.76 13.01 -22.52
CA ARG A 149 -1.25 14.27 -21.96
C ARG A 149 -2.23 14.88 -20.97
N GLU A 150 -3.52 14.89 -21.27
CA GLU A 150 -4.58 15.38 -20.36
C GLU A 150 -4.58 14.58 -19.04
N ILE A 151 -4.46 13.25 -19.12
CA ILE A 151 -4.36 12.41 -17.92
C ILE A 151 -3.11 12.78 -17.09
N LEU A 152 -1.95 12.90 -17.75
CA LEU A 152 -0.71 13.22 -17.04
C LEU A 152 -0.71 14.64 -16.47
N ASP A 153 -1.34 15.61 -17.15
CA ASP A 153 -1.49 16.98 -16.64
C ASP A 153 -2.39 17.00 -15.40
N PHE A 154 -3.55 16.31 -15.45
CA PHE A 154 -4.42 16.15 -14.28
C PHE A 154 -3.67 15.52 -13.08
N LEU A 155 -2.99 14.39 -13.30
CA LEU A 155 -2.25 13.72 -12.24
C LEU A 155 -1.08 14.57 -11.71
N GLY A 156 -0.44 15.35 -12.59
CA GLY A 156 0.68 16.22 -12.24
C GLY A 156 0.30 17.45 -11.41
N ASP A 157 -0.98 17.81 -11.35
CA ASP A 157 -1.49 18.95 -10.55
C ASP A 157 -1.61 18.62 -9.05
N TRP A 158 -1.41 17.35 -8.66
CA TRP A 158 -1.55 16.85 -7.29
C TRP A 158 -0.20 16.44 -6.68
N ASN A 159 -0.12 16.50 -5.34
CA ASN A 159 1.08 16.14 -4.59
C ASN A 159 0.96 14.68 -4.08
N TRP A 160 1.70 13.78 -4.67
CA TRP A 160 1.64 12.33 -4.40
C TRP A 160 2.56 11.94 -3.24
N HIS A 161 2.03 11.20 -2.27
CA HIS A 161 2.78 10.70 -1.13
C HIS A 161 2.52 9.20 -0.94
N VAL A 162 3.57 8.41 -0.89
CA VAL A 162 3.46 6.94 -0.72
C VAL A 162 3.21 6.55 0.73
N ASP A 163 3.65 7.36 1.69
CA ASP A 163 3.50 7.09 3.12
C ASP A 163 2.21 7.72 3.67
N GLU A 164 1.24 6.87 4.01
CA GLU A 164 -0.05 7.29 4.61
C GLU A 164 0.12 7.81 6.04
N ARG A 165 1.21 7.43 6.76
CA ARG A 165 1.47 7.75 8.17
C ARG A 165 1.94 9.18 8.44
N LEU A 166 2.29 9.94 7.40
CA LEU A 166 2.83 11.30 7.57
C LEU A 166 1.69 12.32 7.69
N ASP A 167 1.54 12.92 8.87
CA ASP A 167 0.64 14.06 9.13
C ASP A 167 1.22 15.36 8.52
N ILE A 168 1.32 15.40 7.19
CA ILE A 168 1.75 16.60 6.47
C ILE A 168 0.50 17.34 6.00
N VAL A 169 0.29 18.54 6.48
CA VAL A 169 -0.76 19.44 5.97
C VAL A 169 -0.31 20.00 4.62
N ASP A 170 -0.86 19.46 3.55
CA ASP A 170 -0.63 19.93 2.18
C ASP A 170 -1.99 19.99 1.46
N GLU A 171 -2.32 21.14 0.89
CA GLU A 171 -3.62 21.44 0.28
C GLU A 171 -3.98 20.53 -0.92
N LYS A 172 -3.00 19.80 -1.49
CA LYS A 172 -3.19 18.92 -2.65
C LYS A 172 -2.56 17.53 -2.45
N ARG A 173 -2.47 17.08 -1.20
CA ARG A 173 -1.88 15.78 -0.87
C ARG A 173 -2.78 14.63 -1.27
N ILE A 174 -2.24 13.69 -2.05
CA ILE A 174 -2.87 12.43 -2.42
C ILE A 174 -2.05 11.26 -1.85
N SER A 175 -2.69 10.42 -1.03
CA SER A 175 -2.14 9.19 -0.45
C SER A 175 -2.74 7.93 -1.11
N PRO A 176 -2.18 6.72 -0.92
CA PRO A 176 -2.75 5.49 -1.46
C PRO A 176 -4.20 5.20 -1.04
N GLU A 177 -4.70 5.82 0.03
CA GLU A 177 -6.09 5.76 0.46
C GLU A 177 -7.06 6.19 -0.67
N VAL A 178 -6.65 7.17 -1.49
CA VAL A 178 -7.45 7.65 -2.62
C VAL A 178 -7.76 6.55 -3.64
N LEU A 179 -6.85 5.58 -3.83
CA LEU A 179 -7.12 4.43 -4.70
C LEU A 179 -8.33 3.63 -4.20
N GLY A 180 -8.44 3.44 -2.88
CA GLY A 180 -9.59 2.80 -2.26
C GLY A 180 -10.86 3.60 -2.48
N HIS A 181 -10.81 4.90 -2.26
CA HIS A 181 -11.95 5.79 -2.41
C HIS A 181 -12.47 5.82 -3.85
N ILE A 182 -11.59 6.01 -4.84
CA ILE A 182 -11.94 5.98 -6.27
C ILE A 182 -12.58 4.64 -6.65
N PHE A 183 -11.96 3.54 -6.25
CA PHE A 183 -12.47 2.22 -6.55
C PHE A 183 -13.88 2.01 -5.98
N GLU A 184 -14.10 2.33 -4.72
CA GLU A 184 -15.40 2.14 -4.04
C GLU A 184 -16.48 3.06 -4.58
N GLN A 185 -16.15 4.24 -5.04
CA GLN A 185 -17.08 5.16 -5.72
C GLN A 185 -17.40 4.71 -7.15
N SER A 186 -16.42 4.18 -7.89
CA SER A 186 -16.59 3.69 -9.27
C SER A 186 -17.40 2.40 -9.36
N VAL A 187 -17.33 1.54 -8.34
CA VAL A 187 -18.17 0.36 -8.20
C VAL A 187 -19.59 0.82 -7.85
N ASN A 188 -20.60 0.32 -8.56
CA ASN A 188 -21.98 0.69 -8.32
C ASN A 188 -22.42 0.35 -6.89
N GLN A 189 -22.27 1.31 -5.96
CA GLN A 189 -22.48 1.15 -4.52
C GLN A 189 -23.82 0.50 -4.16
N LYS A 190 -24.88 0.78 -4.96
CA LYS A 190 -26.21 0.24 -4.72
C LYS A 190 -26.34 -1.23 -5.07
N GLU A 191 -25.59 -1.71 -6.06
CA GLU A 191 -25.64 -3.09 -6.53
C GLU A 191 -24.68 -4.00 -5.79
N MET A 192 -23.47 -3.50 -5.47
CA MET A 192 -22.39 -4.29 -4.86
C MET A 192 -22.28 -4.11 -3.35
N GLY A 193 -22.89 -3.05 -2.77
CA GLY A 193 -22.84 -2.76 -1.33
C GLY A 193 -21.45 -2.33 -0.85
N ALA A 194 -20.62 -1.82 -1.77
CA ALA A 194 -19.31 -1.29 -1.43
C ALA A 194 -19.48 0.07 -0.73
N TYR A 195 -18.94 0.18 0.48
CA TYR A 195 -18.94 1.41 1.27
C TYR A 195 -17.54 1.65 1.84
N TYR A 196 -17.02 2.84 1.62
CA TYR A 196 -15.79 3.28 2.26
C TYR A 196 -15.95 3.32 3.78
N THR A 197 -15.02 2.70 4.48
CA THR A 197 -14.93 2.76 5.94
C THR A 197 -13.75 3.63 6.33
N PRO A 198 -13.97 4.79 6.97
CA PRO A 198 -12.90 5.70 7.37
C PRO A 198 -11.82 5.03 8.20
N GLU A 199 -10.58 5.47 8.03
CA GLU A 199 -9.40 4.91 8.68
C GLU A 199 -9.51 4.91 10.20
N GLU A 200 -10.10 5.94 10.80
CA GLU A 200 -10.29 6.03 12.26
C GLU A 200 -11.17 4.89 12.79
N ILE A 201 -12.14 4.43 11.98
CA ILE A 201 -13.01 3.33 12.36
C ILE A 201 -12.29 2.00 12.19
N THR A 202 -11.59 1.80 11.08
CA THR A 202 -10.84 0.56 10.82
C THR A 202 -9.72 0.39 11.84
N SER A 203 -8.96 1.45 12.14
CA SER A 203 -7.90 1.47 13.15
C SER A 203 -8.43 1.21 14.54
N PHE A 204 -9.56 1.87 14.92
CA PHE A 204 -10.22 1.60 16.20
C PHE A 204 -10.66 0.13 16.32
N MET A 205 -11.25 -0.42 15.28
CA MET A 205 -11.71 -1.82 15.28
C MET A 205 -10.53 -2.80 15.30
N ALA A 206 -9.50 -2.57 14.50
CA ALA A 206 -8.29 -3.39 14.46
C ALA A 206 -7.61 -3.43 15.83
N TRP A 207 -7.39 -2.26 16.44
CA TRP A 207 -6.79 -2.17 17.77
C TRP A 207 -7.61 -2.91 18.83
N ASN A 208 -8.92 -2.68 18.90
CA ASN A 208 -9.79 -3.25 19.92
C ASN A 208 -10.14 -4.74 19.69
N THR A 209 -9.69 -5.35 18.59
CA THR A 209 -9.89 -6.77 18.33
C THR A 209 -8.57 -7.54 18.32
N VAL A 210 -7.57 -7.06 17.60
CA VAL A 210 -6.29 -7.79 17.42
C VAL A 210 -5.46 -7.73 18.71
N HIS A 211 -5.28 -6.54 19.27
CA HIS A 211 -4.47 -6.36 20.47
C HIS A 211 -4.98 -7.19 21.68
N PRO A 212 -6.27 -7.16 22.06
CA PRO A 212 -6.78 -8.03 23.12
C PRO A 212 -6.63 -9.53 22.79
N TYR A 213 -6.82 -9.92 21.52
CA TYR A 213 -6.64 -11.31 21.12
C TYR A 213 -5.20 -11.80 21.34
N LEU A 214 -4.21 -11.00 20.95
CA LEU A 214 -2.80 -11.31 21.16
C LEU A 214 -2.48 -11.43 22.66
N LEU A 215 -2.99 -10.50 23.45
CA LEU A 215 -2.82 -10.49 24.92
C LEU A 215 -3.44 -11.73 25.57
N ASP A 216 -4.67 -12.08 25.22
CA ASP A 216 -5.36 -13.25 25.76
C ASP A 216 -4.61 -14.54 25.40
N ARG A 217 -4.17 -14.66 24.15
CA ARG A 217 -3.38 -15.80 23.69
C ARG A 217 -2.05 -15.91 24.43
N LEU A 218 -1.35 -14.78 24.62
CA LEU A 218 -0.11 -14.78 25.38
C LEU A 218 -0.32 -15.23 26.81
N ASN A 219 -1.29 -14.64 27.51
CA ASN A 219 -1.62 -15.01 28.90
C ASN A 219 -1.97 -16.50 29.03
N GLU A 220 -2.71 -17.05 28.06
CA GLU A 220 -3.05 -18.48 28.03
C GLU A 220 -1.80 -19.36 27.85
N GLU A 221 -0.91 -19.02 26.93
CA GLU A 221 0.28 -19.83 26.62
C GLU A 221 1.34 -19.79 27.72
N VAL A 222 1.55 -18.61 28.34
CA VAL A 222 2.60 -18.44 29.35
C VAL A 222 2.09 -18.64 30.78
N GLY A 223 0.77 -18.70 30.97
CA GLY A 223 0.15 -18.88 32.31
C GLY A 223 0.23 -17.65 33.20
N GLU A 224 0.33 -16.46 32.62
CA GLU A 224 0.41 -15.17 33.30
C GLU A 224 -0.93 -14.40 33.22
N SER A 225 -0.94 -13.18 33.73
CA SER A 225 -2.13 -12.31 33.75
C SER A 225 -1.73 -10.88 33.41
N TYR A 226 -1.00 -10.69 32.31
CA TYR A 226 -0.70 -9.38 31.75
C TYR A 226 -2.00 -8.64 31.42
N LYS A 227 -2.05 -7.35 31.71
CA LYS A 227 -3.20 -6.50 31.38
C LYS A 227 -3.04 -5.82 30.02
N GLU A 228 -1.78 -5.58 29.63
CA GLU A 228 -1.38 -4.95 28.37
C GLU A 228 -0.16 -5.69 27.81
N LEU A 229 -0.03 -5.71 26.46
CA LEU A 229 1.13 -6.37 25.81
C LEU A 229 2.45 -5.71 26.21
N ASP A 230 2.45 -4.43 26.49
CA ASP A 230 3.65 -3.68 26.86
C ASP A 230 4.27 -4.14 28.18
N GLU A 231 3.48 -4.71 29.08
CA GLU A 231 3.97 -5.29 30.34
C GLU A 231 4.97 -6.44 30.08
N VAL A 232 4.84 -7.17 28.97
CA VAL A 232 5.76 -8.23 28.57
C VAL A 232 7.17 -7.72 28.32
N PHE A 233 7.27 -6.49 27.82
CA PHE A 233 8.55 -5.83 27.55
C PHE A 233 9.10 -5.06 28.78
N GLY A 234 8.43 -5.13 29.91
CA GLY A 234 8.79 -4.39 31.13
C GLY A 234 8.56 -2.88 31.04
N LEU A 235 7.59 -2.48 30.23
CA LEU A 235 7.17 -1.08 30.08
C LEU A 235 5.93 -0.83 30.94
N ASP A 236 5.98 0.18 31.82
CA ASP A 236 4.78 0.61 32.56
C ASP A 236 3.88 1.44 31.66
N SER A 237 2.57 1.25 31.76
CA SER A 237 1.51 1.91 30.97
C SER A 237 1.52 3.45 31.00
N GLU A 238 2.22 4.08 31.93
CA GLU A 238 2.39 5.53 32.00
C GLU A 238 3.41 6.09 30.98
N MET A 239 4.17 5.23 30.28
CA MET A 239 5.16 5.65 29.27
C MET A 239 4.68 5.67 27.83
N ASP A 240 3.46 5.23 27.53
CA ASP A 240 2.92 5.08 26.17
C ASP A 240 2.90 6.37 25.35
N THR A 241 2.63 7.51 25.98
CA THR A 241 2.64 8.81 25.30
C THR A 241 4.04 9.25 24.79
N VAL A 242 5.10 8.69 25.37
CA VAL A 242 6.48 8.98 24.97
C VAL A 242 6.92 8.06 23.82
N ARG A 243 6.38 6.83 23.78
CA ARG A 243 6.75 5.80 22.79
C ARG A 243 6.26 6.15 21.37
N ASN A 244 5.00 6.55 21.23
CA ASN A 244 4.45 6.95 19.93
C ASN A 244 5.19 8.15 19.30
N ARG A 245 5.70 9.08 20.13
CA ARG A 245 6.60 10.15 19.67
C ARG A 245 7.99 9.67 19.32
N ALA A 246 8.55 8.69 20.04
CA ALA A 246 9.92 8.21 19.84
C ALA A 246 10.06 7.36 18.58
N VAL A 247 9.04 6.60 18.19
CA VAL A 247 9.02 5.82 16.93
C VAL A 247 8.96 6.75 15.73
N ALA A 248 8.16 7.83 15.79
CA ALA A 248 8.08 8.83 14.73
C ALA A 248 9.39 9.63 14.54
N ASP A 249 10.16 9.84 15.62
CA ASP A 249 11.39 10.63 15.60
C ASP A 249 12.69 9.81 15.50
N GLY A 250 12.62 8.48 15.33
CA GLY A 250 13.83 7.60 15.29
C GLY A 250 14.62 7.55 16.63
N GLY A 251 13.96 7.84 17.74
CA GLY A 251 14.57 7.90 19.06
C GLY A 251 14.83 6.51 19.68
N ILE A 252 15.91 6.39 20.48
CA ILE A 252 16.24 5.19 21.24
C ILE A 252 15.29 5.06 22.43
N ILE A 253 14.47 4.00 22.46
CA ILE A 253 13.62 3.67 23.60
C ILE A 253 14.51 3.23 24.78
N LYS A 254 14.41 3.90 25.93
CA LYS A 254 15.04 3.43 27.15
C LYS A 254 14.14 2.37 27.77
N THR A 255 14.55 1.11 27.68
CA THR A 255 13.91 0.00 28.38
C THR A 255 13.95 0.21 29.89
N GLY A 256 12.84 -0.08 30.56
CA GLY A 256 12.75 -0.12 32.03
C GLY A 256 13.74 -1.11 32.65
N THR A 257 13.89 -1.08 33.97
CA THR A 257 14.83 -1.91 34.71
C THR A 257 14.69 -3.41 34.43
N ALA A 258 15.79 -4.08 34.15
CA ALA A 258 15.91 -5.45 33.63
C ALA A 258 15.26 -6.58 34.46
N GLU A 259 14.60 -6.29 35.59
CA GLU A 259 14.11 -7.31 36.53
C GLU A 259 12.76 -7.93 36.15
N SER A 260 12.00 -7.39 35.18
CA SER A 260 10.67 -7.89 34.81
C SER A 260 10.55 -8.43 33.36
N ILE A 261 11.60 -8.36 32.54
CA ILE A 261 11.52 -8.80 31.16
C ILE A 261 11.68 -10.32 31.09
N GLN A 262 10.61 -11.02 30.78
CA GLN A 262 10.66 -12.47 30.60
C GLN A 262 10.89 -12.77 29.10
N THR A 263 12.15 -12.95 28.70
CA THR A 263 12.54 -13.21 27.32
C THR A 263 11.78 -14.39 26.70
N ASP A 264 11.53 -15.45 27.46
CA ASP A 264 10.78 -16.63 27.00
C ASP A 264 9.34 -16.23 26.60
N HIS A 265 8.71 -15.26 27.27
CA HIS A 265 7.36 -14.79 26.94
C HIS A 265 7.36 -13.94 25.67
N VAL A 266 8.41 -13.14 25.43
CA VAL A 266 8.57 -12.40 24.17
C VAL A 266 8.81 -13.35 23.01
N GLU A 267 9.60 -14.41 23.20
CA GLU A 267 9.76 -15.47 22.19
C GLU A 267 8.44 -16.17 21.87
N THR A 268 7.65 -16.50 22.89
CA THR A 268 6.32 -17.09 22.72
C THR A 268 5.39 -16.14 21.95
N LEU A 269 5.36 -14.83 22.32
CA LEU A 269 4.59 -13.84 21.60
C LEU A 269 4.97 -13.77 20.12
N TYR A 270 6.27 -13.71 19.84
CA TYR A 270 6.76 -13.57 18.47
C TYR A 270 6.56 -14.84 17.62
N PHE A 271 7.11 -15.96 18.06
CA PHE A 271 7.19 -17.16 17.24
C PHE A 271 5.95 -18.02 17.26
N ASP A 272 5.25 -18.07 18.39
CA ASP A 272 4.17 -19.02 18.61
C ASP A 272 2.78 -18.36 18.52
N ILE A 273 2.72 -17.02 18.57
CA ILE A 273 1.48 -16.26 18.44
C ILE A 273 1.51 -15.36 17.18
N LEU A 274 2.38 -14.35 17.10
CA LEU A 274 2.41 -13.41 15.98
C LEU A 274 2.63 -14.09 14.63
N LYS A 275 3.62 -14.97 14.54
CA LYS A 275 3.87 -15.72 13.29
C LYS A 275 2.83 -16.77 12.95
N GLN A 276 1.88 -17.07 13.83
CA GLN A 276 0.83 -18.08 13.64
C GLN A 276 -0.57 -17.49 13.49
N VAL A 277 -0.79 -16.25 13.92
CA VAL A 277 -2.10 -15.61 13.80
C VAL A 277 -2.46 -15.41 12.34
N SER A 278 -3.69 -15.78 11.98
CA SER A 278 -4.26 -15.54 10.65
C SER A 278 -5.52 -14.70 10.80
N ILE A 279 -5.56 -13.59 10.08
CA ILE A 279 -6.65 -12.62 10.11
C ILE A 279 -7.27 -12.58 8.72
N LEU A 280 -8.57 -12.85 8.66
CA LEU A 280 -9.33 -12.90 7.43
C LEU A 280 -10.37 -11.76 7.39
N ASP A 281 -10.29 -10.96 6.33
CA ASP A 281 -11.39 -10.09 5.93
C ASP A 281 -12.19 -10.74 4.79
N PRO A 282 -13.43 -11.16 5.03
CA PRO A 282 -14.25 -11.88 4.05
C PRO A 282 -14.94 -10.96 3.02
N ALA A 283 -14.78 -9.65 3.14
CA ALA A 283 -15.28 -8.62 2.22
C ALA A 283 -14.27 -7.48 2.16
N VAL A 284 -13.06 -7.80 1.67
CA VAL A 284 -11.86 -7.00 1.87
C VAL A 284 -11.92 -5.62 1.20
N GLY A 285 -12.75 -5.46 0.15
CA GLY A 285 -12.81 -4.21 -0.60
C GLY A 285 -11.42 -3.75 -1.03
N SER A 286 -11.13 -2.48 -0.85
CA SER A 286 -9.83 -1.86 -1.11
C SER A 286 -8.75 -2.13 -0.03
N GLY A 287 -9.05 -2.93 1.00
CA GLY A 287 -8.09 -3.38 2.01
C GLY A 287 -7.96 -2.52 3.26
N ALA A 288 -8.86 -1.58 3.51
CA ALA A 288 -8.76 -0.64 4.63
C ALA A 288 -8.62 -1.35 5.99
N PHE A 289 -9.37 -2.41 6.26
CA PHE A 289 -9.24 -3.18 7.51
C PHE A 289 -7.92 -3.95 7.58
N LEU A 290 -7.43 -4.53 6.48
CA LEU A 290 -6.16 -5.24 6.48
C LEU A 290 -4.97 -4.31 6.70
N LEU A 291 -5.01 -3.10 6.15
CA LEU A 291 -4.00 -2.07 6.41
C LEU A 291 -3.99 -1.65 7.89
N ALA A 292 -5.16 -1.40 8.47
CA ALA A 292 -5.26 -1.08 9.90
C ALA A 292 -4.76 -2.23 10.79
N VAL A 293 -5.04 -3.48 10.43
CA VAL A 293 -4.51 -4.66 11.13
C VAL A 293 -2.99 -4.77 10.95
N GLN A 294 -2.47 -4.47 9.76
CA GLN A 294 -1.02 -4.45 9.49
C GLN A 294 -0.29 -3.53 10.48
N GLU A 295 -0.79 -2.33 10.73
CA GLU A 295 -0.18 -1.37 11.66
C GLU A 295 -0.17 -1.92 13.10
N VAL A 296 -1.28 -2.49 13.57
CA VAL A 296 -1.35 -3.09 14.93
C VAL A 296 -0.36 -4.25 15.08
N LEU A 297 -0.26 -5.13 14.09
CA LEU A 297 0.70 -6.22 14.13
C LEU A 297 2.14 -5.72 14.02
N LEU A 298 2.40 -4.72 13.17
CA LEU A 298 3.72 -4.14 12.95
C LEU A 298 4.32 -3.62 14.24
N ASP A 299 3.58 -2.84 15.02
CA ASP A 299 4.01 -2.32 16.32
C ASP A 299 4.47 -3.45 17.25
N THR A 300 3.70 -4.53 17.30
CA THR A 300 4.04 -5.67 18.15
C THR A 300 5.26 -6.45 17.63
N TYR A 301 5.37 -6.66 16.30
CA TYR A 301 6.55 -7.26 15.69
C TYR A 301 7.82 -6.46 15.97
N LEU A 302 7.77 -5.14 15.77
CA LEU A 302 8.92 -4.27 15.99
C LEU A 302 9.34 -4.24 17.45
N SER A 303 8.39 -4.25 18.40
CA SER A 303 8.68 -4.33 19.83
C SER A 303 9.41 -5.62 20.20
N CYS A 304 8.98 -6.76 19.64
CA CYS A 304 9.68 -8.03 19.83
C CYS A 304 11.09 -8.02 19.21
N ILE A 305 11.23 -7.50 17.99
CA ILE A 305 12.55 -7.41 17.29
C ILE A 305 13.50 -6.52 18.07
N GLU A 306 13.03 -5.39 18.60
CA GLU A 306 13.85 -4.50 19.41
C GLU A 306 14.30 -5.17 20.72
N HIS A 307 13.37 -5.89 21.37
CA HIS A 307 13.72 -6.70 22.54
C HIS A 307 14.83 -7.70 22.20
N PHE A 308 14.70 -8.48 21.10
CA PHE A 308 15.70 -9.45 20.67
C PHE A 308 17.06 -8.81 20.36
N ARG A 309 17.08 -7.63 19.77
CA ARG A 309 18.31 -6.85 19.51
C ARG A 309 18.98 -6.40 20.79
N SER A 310 18.21 -6.06 21.82
CA SER A 310 18.72 -5.60 23.11
C SER A 310 19.40 -6.70 23.94
N LEU A 311 19.07 -7.99 23.67
CA LEU A 311 19.66 -9.12 24.37
C LEU A 311 21.16 -9.26 24.09
N ASN A 312 21.91 -9.63 25.15
CA ASN A 312 23.28 -10.03 24.96
C ASN A 312 23.38 -11.24 24.00
N PRO A 313 24.28 -11.27 23.01
CA PRO A 313 24.39 -12.37 22.05
C PRO A 313 24.46 -13.78 22.67
N PHE A 314 25.03 -13.90 23.89
CA PHE A 314 25.09 -15.18 24.60
C PHE A 314 23.77 -15.62 25.26
N GLU A 315 22.81 -14.72 25.38
CA GLU A 315 21.48 -14.95 25.97
C GLU A 315 20.43 -15.24 24.91
N ARG A 316 20.75 -15.02 23.63
CA ARG A 316 19.85 -15.28 22.51
C ARG A 316 19.70 -16.78 22.26
N THR A 317 18.48 -17.24 22.14
CA THR A 317 18.21 -18.61 21.66
C THR A 317 18.57 -18.75 20.19
N GLY A 318 18.70 -19.99 19.72
CA GLY A 318 18.96 -20.25 18.30
C GLY A 318 17.86 -19.73 17.38
N ARG A 319 16.59 -19.68 17.85
CA ARG A 319 15.45 -19.10 17.10
C ARG A 319 15.63 -17.60 16.92
N VAL A 320 15.95 -16.89 18.00
CA VAL A 320 16.20 -15.42 17.98
C VAL A 320 17.39 -15.06 17.12
N GLN A 321 18.50 -15.79 17.25
CA GLN A 321 19.70 -15.52 16.47
C GLN A 321 19.43 -15.67 14.95
N ASN A 322 18.80 -16.77 14.53
CA ASN A 322 18.47 -17.02 13.14
C ASN A 322 17.48 -15.96 12.59
N GLU A 323 16.57 -15.49 13.41
CA GLU A 323 15.59 -14.47 12.97
C GLU A 323 16.24 -13.10 12.80
N LEU A 324 17.13 -12.71 13.73
CA LEU A 324 17.90 -11.48 13.60
C LEU A 324 18.82 -11.48 12.37
N GLU A 325 19.41 -12.64 12.02
CA GLU A 325 20.21 -12.80 10.80
C GLU A 325 19.36 -12.54 9.53
N LYS A 326 18.14 -13.07 9.45
CA LYS A 326 17.22 -12.80 8.32
C LYS A 326 16.83 -11.32 8.23
N ILE A 327 16.62 -10.67 9.39
CA ILE A 327 16.28 -9.25 9.45
C ILE A 327 17.47 -8.40 8.97
N GLU A 328 18.70 -8.79 9.38
CA GLU A 328 19.93 -8.12 8.95
C GLU A 328 20.18 -8.31 7.45
N GLU A 329 19.93 -9.50 6.90
CA GLU A 329 20.05 -9.77 5.46
C GLU A 329 19.09 -8.89 4.63
N ARG A 330 17.90 -8.57 5.17
CA ARG A 330 16.95 -7.67 4.51
C ARG A 330 17.27 -6.18 4.71
N GLY A 331 18.11 -5.86 5.70
CA GLY A 331 18.59 -4.51 5.98
C GLY A 331 17.62 -3.59 6.73
N ASN A 332 16.31 -3.86 6.72
CA ASN A 332 15.28 -3.03 7.34
C ASN A 332 14.25 -3.89 8.10
N ALA A 333 14.15 -3.67 9.43
CA ALA A 333 13.26 -4.45 10.30
C ALA A 333 11.76 -4.18 10.02
N THR A 334 11.40 -2.94 9.71
CA THR A 334 10.02 -2.56 9.37
C THR A 334 9.59 -3.26 8.10
N LEU A 335 10.44 -3.20 7.07
CA LEU A 335 10.19 -3.87 5.80
C LEU A 335 10.07 -5.40 5.99
N PHE A 336 10.99 -6.01 6.77
CA PHE A 336 10.92 -7.42 7.11
C PHE A 336 9.59 -7.78 7.79
N ALA A 337 9.20 -7.03 8.81
CA ALA A 337 7.96 -7.28 9.55
C ALA A 337 6.72 -7.12 8.67
N LYS A 338 6.65 -6.08 7.83
CA LYS A 338 5.53 -5.89 6.88
C LYS A 338 5.40 -7.05 5.90
N TYR A 339 6.49 -7.56 5.34
CA TYR A 339 6.45 -8.75 4.48
C TYR A 339 5.98 -9.99 5.24
N GLU A 340 6.47 -10.24 6.46
CA GLU A 340 5.99 -11.35 7.29
C GLU A 340 4.49 -11.24 7.53
N ILE A 341 3.98 -10.04 7.85
CA ILE A 341 2.58 -9.80 8.11
C ILE A 341 1.73 -10.05 6.86
N ILE A 342 2.09 -9.45 5.72
CA ILE A 342 1.33 -9.58 4.48
C ILE A 342 1.28 -11.04 4.01
N LEU A 343 2.41 -11.76 4.06
CA LEU A 343 2.51 -13.11 3.52
C LEU A 343 1.91 -14.18 4.45
N ASN A 344 1.94 -13.96 5.76
CA ASN A 344 1.61 -15.02 6.72
C ASN A 344 0.40 -14.71 7.60
N ASN A 345 0.06 -13.44 7.82
CA ASN A 345 -0.99 -13.08 8.76
C ASN A 345 -2.29 -12.59 8.09
N LEU A 346 -2.20 -11.91 6.94
CA LEU A 346 -3.34 -11.25 6.32
C LEU A 346 -3.95 -12.08 5.19
N TYR A 347 -5.27 -12.20 5.22
CA TYR A 347 -6.06 -12.88 4.20
C TYR A 347 -7.27 -12.02 3.86
N GLY A 348 -7.47 -11.77 2.56
CA GLY A 348 -8.62 -11.00 2.06
C GLY A 348 -9.39 -11.80 1.01
N VAL A 349 -10.71 -11.70 1.05
CA VAL A 349 -11.59 -12.26 0.02
C VAL A 349 -12.59 -11.18 -0.39
N ASP A 350 -12.82 -11.04 -1.68
CA ASP A 350 -13.89 -10.20 -2.20
C ASP A 350 -14.55 -10.84 -3.41
N ILE A 351 -15.79 -10.47 -3.68
CA ILE A 351 -16.53 -10.89 -4.87
C ILE A 351 -16.03 -10.16 -6.13
N ASP A 352 -15.51 -8.94 -5.95
CA ASP A 352 -14.93 -8.12 -7.00
C ASP A 352 -13.41 -8.35 -7.07
N GLN A 353 -12.95 -8.84 -8.23
CA GLN A 353 -11.53 -9.06 -8.46
C GLN A 353 -10.73 -7.75 -8.48
N GLY A 354 -11.33 -6.65 -8.94
CA GLY A 354 -10.70 -5.33 -8.94
C GLY A 354 -10.41 -4.85 -7.53
N ALA A 355 -11.35 -5.06 -6.59
CA ALA A 355 -11.14 -4.77 -5.17
C ALA A 355 -9.91 -5.49 -4.61
N VAL A 356 -9.80 -6.79 -4.90
CA VAL A 356 -8.64 -7.59 -4.44
C VAL A 356 -7.33 -7.05 -5.01
N GLU A 357 -7.30 -6.64 -6.27
CA GLU A 357 -6.10 -6.08 -6.88
C GLU A 357 -5.73 -4.71 -6.25
N ILE A 358 -6.68 -3.84 -6.00
CA ILE A 358 -6.44 -2.57 -5.27
C ILE A 358 -5.95 -2.83 -3.84
N CYS A 359 -6.56 -3.77 -3.13
CA CYS A 359 -6.09 -4.18 -1.81
C CYS A 359 -4.62 -4.62 -1.82
N LYS A 360 -4.23 -5.50 -2.75
CA LYS A 360 -2.84 -5.92 -2.93
C LYS A 360 -1.90 -4.75 -3.22
N LEU A 361 -2.30 -3.84 -4.10
CA LEU A 361 -1.51 -2.67 -4.45
C LEU A 361 -1.30 -1.75 -3.25
N ARG A 362 -2.33 -1.49 -2.44
CA ARG A 362 -2.21 -0.66 -1.24
C ARG A 362 -1.32 -1.31 -0.18
N LEU A 363 -1.49 -2.61 0.09
CA LEU A 363 -0.60 -3.37 0.98
C LEU A 363 0.86 -3.33 0.49
N TRP A 364 1.08 -3.45 -0.81
CA TRP A 364 2.40 -3.35 -1.40
C TRP A 364 2.97 -1.93 -1.28
N LEU A 365 2.19 -0.88 -1.57
CA LEU A 365 2.60 0.52 -1.40
C LEU A 365 3.00 0.80 0.06
N SER A 366 2.31 0.22 1.03
CA SER A 366 2.69 0.34 2.44
C SER A 366 4.09 -0.21 2.73
N THR A 367 4.52 -1.27 2.01
CA THR A 367 5.90 -1.78 2.14
C THR A 367 6.92 -0.90 1.41
N VAL A 368 6.54 -0.41 0.23
CA VAL A 368 7.40 0.46 -0.59
C VAL A 368 7.73 1.78 0.10
N ALA A 369 6.83 2.28 0.94
CA ALA A 369 7.07 3.47 1.75
C ALA A 369 8.37 3.36 2.58
N ASP A 370 8.73 2.16 3.02
CA ASP A 370 9.89 1.89 3.89
C ASP A 370 11.16 1.44 3.12
N ILE A 371 11.11 1.30 1.79
CA ILE A 371 12.28 0.95 0.96
C ILE A 371 13.09 2.22 0.66
N GLU A 372 14.43 2.12 0.69
CA GLU A 372 15.31 3.13 0.10
C GLU A 372 15.12 3.13 -1.44
N ASN A 373 15.32 4.29 -2.09
CA ASN A 373 14.91 4.55 -3.48
C ASN A 373 15.74 3.77 -4.52
N ASP A 374 15.73 2.43 -4.47
CA ASP A 374 16.36 1.58 -5.48
C ASP A 374 15.31 0.61 -6.07
N PRO A 375 15.01 0.70 -7.39
CA PRO A 375 14.07 -0.20 -8.04
C PRO A 375 14.45 -1.70 -7.94
N ASP A 376 15.74 -2.00 -7.79
CA ASP A 376 16.23 -3.38 -7.68
C ASP A 376 15.96 -4.00 -6.28
N ASP A 377 15.64 -3.19 -5.27
CA ASP A 377 15.29 -3.64 -3.90
C ASP A 377 13.80 -3.97 -3.75
N VAL A 378 13.00 -3.69 -4.77
CA VAL A 378 11.56 -3.91 -4.75
C VAL A 378 11.25 -5.38 -5.05
N GLU A 379 10.63 -6.07 -4.09
CA GLU A 379 10.11 -7.43 -4.33
C GLU A 379 8.76 -7.35 -5.07
N PRO A 380 8.50 -8.27 -6.03
CA PRO A 380 7.21 -8.36 -6.69
C PRO A 380 6.07 -8.57 -5.69
N LEU A 381 4.87 -8.15 -6.09
CA LEU A 381 3.63 -8.49 -5.39
C LEU A 381 3.49 -10.02 -5.25
N PRO A 382 3.13 -10.52 -4.08
CA PRO A 382 2.92 -11.95 -3.85
C PRO A 382 1.72 -12.53 -4.59
#